data_663438f3b9edec87dfd139459df0526c
#
_entry.id   663438f3b9edec87dfd139459df0526c
#
_cell.length_a   1.000
_cell.length_b   1.000
_cell.length_c   1.000
_cell.angle_alpha   90.00
_cell.angle_beta   90.00
_cell.angle_gamma   90.00
#
_symmetry.space_group_name_H-M   'P 1'
#
loop_
_entity.id
_entity.type
_entity.pdbx_description
1 polymer ?
#
loop_
_entity_poly.entity_id
_entity_poly.type
_entity_poly.pdbx_seq_one_letter_code
_entity_poly.pdbx_strand_id
1 'polypeptide(L)'
;MKVSIGSKIVDGPYGGGNLFVKNLALYLNKTGNSVVYDLEDKDIDIVLIINPLKHSESATFDHLDALYYSKFINPNAIIIQRVNECDERKNTNNVNSQIIYANQFVDFTVYVSKWMSDLFQEKGLNIEYSKVILSGSDINIFNQTQKEYWNNKSIFKIVSHHWSQNWMKGFDTYKLIDDLLEKPEWSNRISFTYIGNLPKNFLFRNTEVLKPLSGSDLANKLKSFHGYVTGSINEPSGNHHIEAMQCGLPVFYIKSGGIPEYCKENGLVFENENLESQLDIFINNYQKYVNNLKNYTNNSDRMSKEFLDLFMYLIDNKQNIISRRSTINSIKVYYLNRKSKMGQCIYNLVSIFKNKLSSFKKRIS
;
A
#
# COMPACT_ATOMS: atom_id res chain seq x y z
N MET A 1 -18.75 -16.89 6.26
CA MET A 1 -19.19 -15.47 6.18
C MET A 1 -19.09 -14.95 4.77
N LYS A 2 -19.85 -13.90 4.45
CA LYS A 2 -19.77 -13.21 3.17
C LYS A 2 -19.16 -11.82 3.37
N VAL A 3 -18.08 -11.52 2.63
CA VAL A 3 -17.33 -10.26 2.71
C VAL A 3 -17.44 -9.51 1.41
N SER A 4 -17.90 -8.27 1.45
CA SER A 4 -17.84 -7.37 0.29
C SER A 4 -16.63 -6.45 0.40
N ILE A 5 -15.78 -6.46 -0.64
CA ILE A 5 -14.57 -5.63 -0.71
C ILE A 5 -14.76 -4.54 -1.76
N GLY A 6 -14.77 -3.27 -1.34
CA GLY A 6 -15.08 -2.09 -2.16
C GLY A 6 -14.01 -1.74 -3.19
N SER A 7 -13.58 -2.70 -3.99
CA SER A 7 -12.57 -2.47 -5.03
C SER A 7 -12.69 -3.46 -6.18
N LYS A 8 -12.54 -2.97 -7.41
CA LYS A 8 -12.38 -3.81 -8.59
C LYS A 8 -11.00 -4.46 -8.57
N ILE A 9 -10.94 -5.74 -8.95
CA ILE A 9 -9.66 -6.39 -9.25
C ILE A 9 -9.32 -6.10 -10.72
N VAL A 10 -8.12 -5.59 -10.93
CA VAL A 10 -7.58 -5.29 -12.26
C VAL A 10 -6.34 -6.14 -12.48
N ASP A 11 -6.22 -6.79 -13.62
CA ASP A 11 -5.03 -7.56 -13.98
C ASP A 11 -3.87 -6.66 -14.36
N GLY A 12 -2.64 -7.11 -14.04
CA GLY A 12 -1.41 -6.38 -14.33
C GLY A 12 -0.89 -5.54 -13.17
N PRO A 13 0.09 -4.65 -13.40
CA PRO A 13 0.80 -3.88 -12.36
C PRO A 13 -0.02 -2.66 -11.89
N TYR A 14 -1.13 -2.89 -11.23
CA TYR A 14 -2.10 -1.85 -10.84
C TYR A 14 -1.93 -1.34 -9.38
N GLY A 15 -0.76 -1.49 -8.79
CA GLY A 15 -0.41 -0.93 -7.48
C GLY A 15 -0.83 -1.78 -6.27
N GLY A 16 -0.37 -1.35 -5.08
CA GLY A 16 -0.47 -2.13 -3.85
C GLY A 16 -1.88 -2.38 -3.33
N GLY A 17 -2.81 -1.47 -3.58
CA GLY A 17 -4.21 -1.65 -3.19
C GLY A 17 -4.89 -2.81 -3.92
N ASN A 18 -4.63 -2.96 -5.20
CA ASN A 18 -5.16 -4.07 -6.01
C ASN A 18 -4.59 -5.42 -5.56
N LEU A 19 -3.27 -5.49 -5.29
CA LEU A 19 -2.63 -6.70 -4.78
C LEU A 19 -3.18 -7.10 -3.40
N PHE A 20 -3.44 -6.14 -2.53
CA PHE A 20 -4.10 -6.37 -1.24
C PHE A 20 -5.45 -7.06 -1.42
N VAL A 21 -6.32 -6.50 -2.27
CA VAL A 21 -7.67 -7.04 -2.52
C VAL A 21 -7.60 -8.45 -3.08
N LYS A 22 -6.73 -8.67 -4.08
CA LYS A 22 -6.53 -9.98 -4.71
C LYS A 22 -6.08 -11.03 -3.69
N ASN A 23 -5.07 -10.73 -2.89
CA ASN A 23 -4.52 -11.66 -1.90
C ASN A 23 -5.54 -11.97 -0.79
N LEU A 24 -6.23 -10.95 -0.26
CA LEU A 24 -7.25 -11.15 0.77
C LEU A 24 -8.41 -11.99 0.23
N ALA A 25 -8.92 -11.70 -0.96
CA ALA A 25 -10.01 -12.44 -1.57
C ALA A 25 -9.65 -13.92 -1.82
N LEU A 26 -8.45 -14.18 -2.34
CA LEU A 26 -7.96 -15.56 -2.54
C LEU A 26 -7.88 -16.32 -1.21
N TYR A 27 -7.35 -15.69 -0.17
CA TYR A 27 -7.23 -16.30 1.15
C TYR A 27 -8.61 -16.59 1.77
N LEU A 28 -9.53 -15.62 1.74
CA LEU A 28 -10.89 -15.79 2.26
C LEU A 28 -11.64 -16.92 1.55
N ASN A 29 -11.59 -16.98 0.22
CA ASN A 29 -12.20 -18.05 -0.56
C ASN A 29 -11.59 -19.42 -0.22
N LYS A 30 -10.27 -19.50 -0.10
CA LYS A 30 -9.55 -20.74 0.29
C LYS A 30 -9.94 -21.23 1.69
N THR A 31 -10.33 -20.31 2.58
CA THR A 31 -10.74 -20.63 3.95
C THR A 31 -12.25 -20.78 4.11
N GLY A 32 -13.00 -20.99 3.00
CA GLY A 32 -14.44 -21.30 3.01
C GLY A 32 -15.34 -20.08 3.20
N ASN A 33 -14.83 -18.86 2.98
CA ASN A 33 -15.63 -17.64 3.00
C ASN A 33 -16.01 -17.20 1.59
N SER A 34 -17.09 -16.44 1.43
CA SER A 34 -17.54 -15.91 0.15
C SER A 34 -17.10 -14.43 0.02
N VAL A 35 -16.55 -14.05 -1.14
CA VAL A 35 -16.15 -12.68 -1.43
C VAL A 35 -16.93 -12.12 -2.62
N VAL A 36 -17.51 -10.93 -2.44
CA VAL A 36 -18.16 -10.15 -3.47
C VAL A 36 -17.53 -8.75 -3.53
N TYR A 37 -17.82 -7.98 -4.58
CA TYR A 37 -17.17 -6.66 -4.80
C TYR A 37 -18.17 -5.51 -4.95
N ASP A 38 -19.43 -5.75 -4.64
CA ASP A 38 -20.54 -4.80 -4.67
C ASP A 38 -21.40 -4.95 -3.42
N LEU A 39 -22.56 -4.29 -3.36
CA LEU A 39 -23.52 -4.30 -2.27
C LEU A 39 -24.91 -4.79 -2.73
N GLU A 40 -24.96 -5.71 -3.72
CA GLU A 40 -26.21 -6.22 -4.27
C GLU A 40 -26.80 -7.35 -3.41
N ASP A 41 -25.98 -8.20 -2.82
CA ASP A 41 -26.40 -9.28 -1.93
C ASP A 41 -26.93 -8.73 -0.60
N LYS A 42 -28.04 -9.32 -0.11
CA LYS A 42 -28.69 -8.89 1.14
C LYS A 42 -28.09 -9.46 2.42
N ASP A 43 -27.19 -10.43 2.30
CA ASP A 43 -26.63 -11.23 3.39
C ASP A 43 -25.11 -11.01 3.58
N ILE A 44 -24.61 -9.83 3.22
CA ILE A 44 -23.20 -9.48 3.44
C ILE A 44 -22.96 -9.27 4.94
N ASP A 45 -22.01 -10.02 5.50
CA ASP A 45 -21.62 -9.91 6.91
C ASP A 45 -20.66 -8.75 7.16
N ILE A 46 -19.67 -8.57 6.28
CA ILE A 46 -18.61 -7.56 6.36
C ILE A 46 -18.58 -6.71 5.09
N VAL A 47 -18.60 -5.41 5.24
CA VAL A 47 -18.40 -4.42 4.17
C VAL A 47 -17.06 -3.74 4.39
N LEU A 48 -16.06 -4.04 3.55
CA LEU A 48 -14.71 -3.50 3.65
C LEU A 48 -14.50 -2.36 2.64
N ILE A 49 -14.43 -1.13 3.13
CA ILE A 49 -14.14 0.07 2.34
C ILE A 49 -12.62 0.17 2.17
N ILE A 50 -12.15 0.11 0.92
CA ILE A 50 -10.74 0.25 0.56
C ILE A 50 -10.40 1.69 0.23
N ASN A 51 -11.28 2.37 -0.51
CA ASN A 51 -11.11 3.76 -0.87
C ASN A 51 -12.42 4.50 -0.60
N PRO A 52 -12.43 5.49 0.31
CA PRO A 52 -13.63 6.27 0.59
C PRO A 52 -14.01 7.22 -0.55
N LEU A 53 -13.14 7.36 -1.57
CA LEU A 53 -13.32 8.26 -2.70
C LEU A 53 -14.00 7.54 -3.86
N LYS A 54 -15.27 7.80 -4.06
CA LYS A 54 -16.06 7.22 -5.16
C LYS A 54 -15.53 7.53 -6.56
N HIS A 55 -14.72 8.58 -6.69
CA HIS A 55 -14.10 8.98 -7.96
C HIS A 55 -12.85 8.18 -8.31
N SER A 56 -12.41 7.27 -7.46
CA SER A 56 -11.35 6.33 -7.81
C SER A 56 -11.89 5.29 -8.80
N GLU A 57 -11.19 5.08 -9.91
CA GLU A 57 -11.56 4.08 -10.93
C GLU A 57 -11.64 2.66 -10.37
N SER A 58 -10.91 2.39 -9.30
CA SER A 58 -10.90 1.10 -8.62
C SER A 58 -12.01 0.91 -7.59
N ALA A 59 -12.66 1.97 -7.08
CA ALA A 59 -13.71 1.84 -6.08
C ALA A 59 -15.01 1.34 -6.71
N THR A 60 -15.64 0.33 -6.08
CA THR A 60 -16.97 -0.17 -6.47
C THR A 60 -18.07 0.47 -5.64
N PHE A 61 -17.80 0.79 -4.39
CA PHE A 61 -18.68 1.54 -3.49
C PHE A 61 -17.86 2.42 -2.52
N ASP A 62 -18.52 3.41 -1.94
CA ASP A 62 -17.93 4.30 -0.94
C ASP A 62 -18.61 4.14 0.44
N HIS A 63 -18.21 5.00 1.39
CA HIS A 63 -18.77 5.00 2.75
C HIS A 63 -20.27 5.35 2.81
N LEU A 64 -20.80 6.13 1.87
CA LEU A 64 -22.24 6.45 1.82
C LEU A 64 -23.08 5.31 1.25
N ASP A 65 -22.52 4.52 0.31
CA ASP A 65 -23.15 3.30 -0.16
C ASP A 65 -23.18 2.25 0.95
N ALA A 66 -22.07 2.10 1.71
CA ALA A 66 -21.99 1.20 2.86
C ALA A 66 -22.97 1.63 4.00
N LEU A 67 -23.06 2.93 4.28
CA LEU A 67 -24.04 3.48 5.22
C LEU A 67 -25.48 3.18 4.77
N TYR A 68 -25.79 3.39 3.48
CA TYR A 68 -27.10 3.07 2.92
C TYR A 68 -27.42 1.58 3.07
N TYR A 69 -26.46 0.73 2.75
CA TYR A 69 -26.59 -0.72 2.87
C TYR A 69 -26.92 -1.15 4.30
N SER A 70 -26.12 -0.70 5.28
CA SER A 70 -26.35 -1.02 6.69
C SER A 70 -27.63 -0.41 7.29
N LYS A 71 -28.19 0.64 6.68
CA LYS A 71 -29.42 1.26 7.18
C LYS A 71 -30.69 0.63 6.61
N PHE A 72 -30.66 0.22 5.33
CA PHE A 72 -31.88 -0.16 4.60
C PHE A 72 -31.88 -1.59 4.08
N ILE A 73 -30.70 -2.23 3.96
CA ILE A 73 -30.58 -3.59 3.35
C ILE A 73 -30.25 -4.62 4.41
N ASN A 74 -29.10 -4.49 5.08
CA ASN A 74 -28.68 -5.41 6.14
C ASN A 74 -28.15 -4.63 7.37
N PRO A 75 -28.99 -4.34 8.38
CA PRO A 75 -28.55 -3.66 9.60
C PRO A 75 -27.49 -4.41 10.42
N ASN A 76 -27.34 -5.71 10.18
CA ASN A 76 -26.36 -6.57 10.87
C ASN A 76 -24.98 -6.60 10.17
N ALA A 77 -24.83 -6.02 8.99
CA ALA A 77 -23.54 -5.92 8.32
C ALA A 77 -22.59 -4.98 9.07
N ILE A 78 -21.34 -5.39 9.25
CA ILE A 78 -20.30 -4.58 9.90
C ILE A 78 -19.51 -3.82 8.83
N ILE A 79 -19.36 -2.51 9.02
CA ILE A 79 -18.64 -1.64 8.09
C ILE A 79 -17.23 -1.39 8.61
N ILE A 80 -16.22 -1.73 7.80
CA ILE A 80 -14.80 -1.54 8.11
C ILE A 80 -14.17 -0.60 7.09
N GLN A 81 -13.39 0.37 7.56
CA GLN A 81 -12.56 1.23 6.69
C GLN A 81 -11.10 0.79 6.80
N ARG A 82 -10.47 0.50 5.66
CA ARG A 82 -9.01 0.32 5.61
C ARG A 82 -8.36 1.65 5.22
N VAL A 83 -7.46 2.14 6.07
CA VAL A 83 -6.74 3.42 5.89
C VAL A 83 -5.30 3.11 5.46
N ASN A 84 -4.99 3.40 4.20
CA ASN A 84 -3.71 3.12 3.55
C ASN A 84 -3.16 4.28 2.71
N GLU A 85 -3.77 5.46 2.86
CA GLU A 85 -3.39 6.66 2.13
C GLU A 85 -3.50 7.89 3.03
N CYS A 86 -2.71 8.94 2.75
CA CYS A 86 -2.77 10.22 3.44
C CYS A 86 -2.27 11.35 2.55
N ASP A 87 -2.55 12.59 2.95
CA ASP A 87 -2.08 13.78 2.24
C ASP A 87 -0.56 13.90 2.27
N GLU A 88 0.06 13.54 3.39
CA GLU A 88 1.50 13.64 3.64
C GLU A 88 2.32 12.82 2.63
N ARG A 89 1.80 11.69 2.17
CA ARG A 89 2.46 10.83 1.18
C ARG A 89 2.50 11.42 -0.24
N LYS A 90 1.49 12.19 -0.60
CA LYS A 90 1.31 12.70 -1.98
C LYS A 90 1.46 14.21 -2.08
N ASN A 91 1.65 14.88 -0.94
CA ASN A 91 1.61 16.33 -0.85
C ASN A 91 0.28 16.90 -1.40
N THR A 92 -0.84 16.30 -0.94
CA THR A 92 -2.21 16.72 -1.23
C THR A 92 -2.81 17.38 0.01
N ASN A 93 -4.06 17.85 -0.05
CA ASN A 93 -4.71 18.58 1.03
C ASN A 93 -6.18 18.18 1.30
N ASN A 94 -6.62 17.07 0.72
CA ASN A 94 -8.03 16.66 0.80
C ASN A 94 -8.26 15.18 1.10
N VAL A 95 -7.23 14.35 1.08
CA VAL A 95 -7.33 12.91 1.33
C VAL A 95 -7.66 12.64 2.79
N ASN A 96 -6.94 13.30 3.71
CA ASN A 96 -7.14 13.13 5.15
C ASN A 96 -8.56 13.53 5.57
N SER A 97 -9.06 14.68 5.11
CA SER A 97 -10.41 15.14 5.42
C SER A 97 -11.50 14.18 4.92
N GLN A 98 -11.29 13.56 3.75
CA GLN A 98 -12.22 12.57 3.21
C GLN A 98 -12.20 11.25 3.98
N ILE A 99 -11.03 10.79 4.42
CA ILE A 99 -10.87 9.61 5.28
C ILE A 99 -11.56 9.85 6.62
N ILE A 100 -11.34 11.02 7.26
CA ILE A 100 -11.96 11.40 8.51
C ILE A 100 -13.49 11.51 8.37
N TYR A 101 -13.98 12.09 7.28
CA TYR A 101 -15.42 12.14 7.02
C TYR A 101 -16.02 10.75 6.85
N ALA A 102 -15.38 9.87 6.07
CA ALA A 102 -15.84 8.51 5.88
C ALA A 102 -15.85 7.70 7.19
N ASN A 103 -14.89 7.96 8.07
CA ASN A 103 -14.75 7.26 9.35
C ASN A 103 -15.95 7.45 10.29
N GLN A 104 -16.71 8.54 10.14
CA GLN A 104 -17.93 8.77 10.92
C GLN A 104 -19.05 7.73 10.68
N PHE A 105 -18.93 6.94 9.63
CA PHE A 105 -19.96 6.00 9.18
C PHE A 105 -19.51 4.52 9.23
N VAL A 106 -18.38 4.25 9.88
CA VAL A 106 -17.83 2.89 9.97
C VAL A 106 -17.85 2.38 11.41
N ASP A 107 -17.84 1.08 11.58
CA ASP A 107 -17.84 0.41 12.87
C ASP A 107 -16.44 0.13 13.38
N PHE A 108 -15.49 -0.03 12.46
CA PHE A 108 -14.10 -0.37 12.77
C PHE A 108 -13.13 0.17 11.73
N THR A 109 -11.90 0.49 12.16
CA THR A 109 -10.85 1.00 11.27
C THR A 109 -9.63 0.09 11.28
N VAL A 110 -9.07 -0.21 10.11
CA VAL A 110 -7.81 -0.93 9.98
C VAL A 110 -6.77 -0.01 9.36
N TYR A 111 -5.70 0.25 10.10
CA TYR A 111 -4.54 1.02 9.63
C TYR A 111 -3.44 0.08 9.13
N VAL A 112 -2.73 0.51 8.09
CA VAL A 112 -1.63 -0.27 7.50
C VAL A 112 -0.31 -0.14 8.25
N SER A 113 -0.22 0.77 9.22
CA SER A 113 0.93 0.98 10.10
C SER A 113 0.51 1.71 11.36
N LYS A 114 1.30 1.62 12.42
CA LYS A 114 1.11 2.44 13.61
C LYS A 114 1.27 3.92 13.30
N TRP A 115 2.25 4.27 12.47
CA TRP A 115 2.43 5.64 12.00
C TRP A 115 1.13 6.24 11.40
N MET A 116 0.41 5.45 10.58
CA MET A 116 -0.89 5.89 10.05
C MET A 116 -1.95 6.06 11.15
N SER A 117 -2.00 5.15 12.11
CA SER A 117 -2.90 5.26 13.25
C SER A 117 -2.63 6.52 14.07
N ASP A 118 -1.36 6.78 14.38
CA ASP A 118 -0.93 7.95 15.15
C ASP A 118 -1.23 9.26 14.40
N LEU A 119 -0.94 9.31 13.08
CA LEU A 119 -1.25 10.44 12.22
C LEU A 119 -2.73 10.82 12.25
N PHE A 120 -3.64 9.82 12.16
CA PHE A 120 -5.07 10.09 12.18
C PHE A 120 -5.60 10.34 13.60
N GLN A 121 -4.98 9.80 14.63
CA GLN A 121 -5.26 10.15 16.02
C GLN A 121 -4.92 11.62 16.29
N GLU A 122 -3.77 12.10 15.85
CA GLU A 122 -3.38 13.52 15.94
C GLU A 122 -4.35 14.44 15.20
N LYS A 123 -4.99 13.95 14.15
CA LYS A 123 -6.04 14.66 13.38
C LYS A 123 -7.44 14.52 13.98
N GLY A 124 -7.56 13.91 15.18
CA GLY A 124 -8.79 13.84 15.95
C GLY A 124 -9.65 12.60 15.73
N LEU A 125 -9.17 11.56 15.02
CA LEU A 125 -9.89 10.30 14.97
C LEU A 125 -9.74 9.51 16.27
N ASN A 126 -10.86 8.94 16.74
CA ASN A 126 -10.82 7.96 17.82
C ASN A 126 -10.30 6.62 17.29
N ILE A 127 -9.20 6.13 17.85
CA ILE A 127 -8.59 4.86 17.48
C ILE A 127 -8.99 3.67 18.37
N GLU A 128 -9.93 3.86 19.32
CA GLU A 128 -10.40 2.81 20.25
C GLU A 128 -10.91 1.57 19.47
N TYR A 129 -11.66 1.81 18.39
CA TYR A 129 -12.20 0.75 17.55
C TYR A 129 -11.37 0.61 16.28
N SER A 130 -10.08 0.35 16.47
CA SER A 130 -9.16 0.19 15.36
C SER A 130 -8.12 -0.91 15.62
N LYS A 131 -7.47 -1.34 14.55
CA LYS A 131 -6.35 -2.28 14.59
C LYS A 131 -5.33 -1.92 13.53
N VAL A 132 -4.06 -2.10 13.85
CA VAL A 132 -2.98 -2.07 12.84
C VAL A 132 -2.82 -3.48 12.28
N ILE A 133 -2.95 -3.62 10.98
CA ILE A 133 -2.62 -4.85 10.23
C ILE A 133 -1.63 -4.46 9.14
N LEU A 134 -0.39 -4.90 9.30
CA LEU A 134 0.67 -4.60 8.34
C LEU A 134 0.40 -5.30 7.00
N SER A 135 0.68 -4.62 5.89
CA SER A 135 0.61 -5.21 4.55
C SER A 135 1.63 -6.34 4.37
N GLY A 136 1.37 -7.24 3.43
CA GLY A 136 2.27 -8.34 3.09
C GLY A 136 2.31 -8.57 1.58
N SER A 137 3.43 -9.09 1.07
CA SER A 137 3.58 -9.49 -0.34
C SER A 137 3.22 -10.96 -0.54
N ASP A 138 2.87 -11.33 -1.78
CA ASP A 138 2.52 -12.70 -2.14
C ASP A 138 3.77 -13.61 -2.06
N ILE A 139 3.75 -14.57 -1.12
CA ILE A 139 4.85 -15.50 -0.88
C ILE A 139 5.10 -16.49 -2.04
N ASN A 140 4.08 -16.73 -2.87
CA ASN A 140 4.23 -17.59 -4.03
C ASN A 140 5.03 -16.90 -5.15
N ILE A 141 5.06 -15.58 -5.15
CA ILE A 141 5.81 -14.75 -6.11
C ILE A 141 7.12 -14.29 -5.49
N PHE A 142 7.05 -13.61 -4.35
CA PHE A 142 8.21 -13.04 -3.66
C PHE A 142 8.66 -13.98 -2.54
N ASN A 143 9.78 -14.64 -2.72
CA ASN A 143 10.35 -15.61 -1.81
C ASN A 143 11.87 -15.73 -2.01
N GLN A 144 12.56 -16.42 -1.11
CA GLN A 144 14.02 -16.55 -1.14
C GLN A 144 14.52 -17.74 -1.97
N THR A 145 13.65 -18.48 -2.65
CA THR A 145 14.04 -19.61 -3.50
C THR A 145 14.94 -19.12 -4.64
N GLN A 146 16.12 -19.72 -4.82
CA GLN A 146 17.14 -19.34 -5.80
C GLN A 146 17.68 -17.91 -5.58
N LYS A 147 17.68 -17.39 -4.34
CA LYS A 147 18.28 -16.11 -4.00
C LYS A 147 19.81 -16.19 -4.10
N GLU A 148 20.41 -15.27 -4.83
CA GLU A 148 21.85 -15.09 -4.88
C GLU A 148 22.30 -14.19 -3.71
N TYR A 149 23.07 -14.76 -2.78
CA TYR A 149 23.64 -14.01 -1.65
C TYR A 149 25.02 -13.46 -1.99
N TRP A 150 25.34 -12.31 -1.41
CA TRP A 150 26.65 -11.70 -1.60
C TRP A 150 27.76 -12.53 -0.96
N ASN A 151 28.84 -12.70 -1.69
CA ASN A 151 30.01 -13.52 -1.28
C ASN A 151 31.13 -12.70 -0.61
N ASN A 152 30.90 -11.42 -0.30
CA ASN A 152 31.85 -10.45 0.26
C ASN A 152 33.08 -10.14 -0.62
N LYS A 153 33.11 -10.60 -1.87
CA LYS A 153 34.24 -10.41 -2.81
C LYS A 153 33.84 -9.64 -4.06
N SER A 154 32.63 -9.81 -4.51
CA SER A 154 32.08 -9.12 -5.70
C SER A 154 31.54 -7.72 -5.33
N ILE A 155 31.26 -6.91 -6.35
CA ILE A 155 30.54 -5.64 -6.19
C ILE A 155 29.22 -5.89 -5.46
N PHE A 156 28.91 -5.07 -4.44
CA PHE A 156 27.65 -5.13 -3.71
C PHE A 156 26.54 -4.46 -4.53
N LYS A 157 25.59 -5.25 -5.03
CA LYS A 157 24.52 -4.77 -5.91
C LYS A 157 23.34 -4.28 -5.11
N ILE A 158 23.01 -2.99 -5.21
CA ILE A 158 21.85 -2.36 -4.56
C ILE A 158 20.77 -2.11 -5.61
N VAL A 159 19.51 -2.26 -5.20
CA VAL A 159 18.35 -1.99 -6.05
C VAL A 159 17.29 -1.17 -5.34
N SER A 160 16.54 -0.38 -6.11
CA SER A 160 15.25 0.19 -5.72
C SER A 160 14.24 0.01 -6.85
N HIS A 161 12.93 -0.07 -6.51
CA HIS A 161 11.92 -0.11 -7.55
C HIS A 161 10.66 0.64 -7.15
N HIS A 162 10.08 1.39 -8.12
CA HIS A 162 8.82 2.10 -7.94
C HIS A 162 8.06 2.22 -9.26
N TRP A 163 6.76 2.05 -9.20
CA TRP A 163 5.88 2.35 -10.33
C TRP A 163 5.65 3.86 -10.50
N SER A 164 5.50 4.58 -9.38
CA SER A 164 5.15 6.01 -9.37
C SER A 164 6.37 6.89 -9.67
N GLN A 165 6.15 7.94 -10.47
CA GLN A 165 7.13 8.99 -10.76
C GLN A 165 7.14 10.11 -9.69
N ASN A 166 6.37 9.97 -8.59
CA ASN A 166 6.33 10.98 -7.54
C ASN A 166 7.70 11.12 -6.88
N TRP A 167 8.17 12.36 -6.75
CA TRP A 167 9.48 12.67 -6.16
C TRP A 167 9.64 12.10 -4.74
N MET A 168 8.57 12.09 -3.96
CA MET A 168 8.55 11.53 -2.61
C MET A 168 8.79 10.03 -2.53
N LYS A 169 8.96 9.34 -3.67
CA LYS A 169 9.42 7.96 -3.71
C LYS A 169 10.92 7.79 -3.42
N GLY A 170 11.61 8.88 -3.05
CA GLY A 170 12.98 8.85 -2.57
C GLY A 170 14.01 9.32 -3.59
N PHE A 171 13.62 10.10 -4.59
CA PHE A 171 14.54 10.52 -5.65
C PHE A 171 15.67 11.42 -5.14
N ASP A 172 15.51 12.15 -4.01
CA ASP A 172 16.63 12.84 -3.35
C ASP A 172 17.69 11.83 -2.87
N THR A 173 17.28 10.75 -2.21
CA THR A 173 18.18 9.69 -1.76
C THR A 173 18.83 8.96 -2.93
N TYR A 174 18.07 8.64 -3.96
CA TYR A 174 18.62 7.91 -5.13
C TYR A 174 19.61 8.76 -5.91
N LYS A 175 19.38 10.07 -5.96
CA LYS A 175 20.35 11.02 -6.52
C LYS A 175 21.65 11.05 -5.71
N LEU A 176 21.58 11.08 -4.38
CA LEU A 176 22.77 11.01 -3.53
C LEU A 176 23.59 9.73 -3.76
N ILE A 177 22.93 8.59 -3.95
CA ILE A 177 23.63 7.33 -4.26
C ILE A 177 24.25 7.40 -5.67
N ASP A 178 23.55 7.97 -6.65
CA ASP A 178 24.07 8.15 -8.01
C ASP A 178 25.32 9.06 -8.02
N ASP A 179 25.28 10.17 -7.24
CA ASP A 179 26.41 11.08 -7.06
C ASP A 179 27.58 10.38 -6.33
N LEU A 180 27.28 9.50 -5.36
CA LEU A 180 28.29 8.73 -4.65
C LEU A 180 29.09 7.78 -5.57
N LEU A 181 28.43 7.24 -6.60
CA LEU A 181 29.07 6.38 -7.60
C LEU A 181 30.09 7.12 -8.50
N GLU A 182 30.18 8.43 -8.46
CA GLU A 182 31.26 9.17 -9.12
C GLU A 182 32.62 8.99 -8.41
N LYS A 183 32.59 8.64 -7.12
CA LYS A 183 33.81 8.41 -6.33
C LYS A 183 34.35 6.99 -6.61
N PRO A 184 35.62 6.84 -7.01
CA PRO A 184 36.21 5.51 -7.31
C PRO A 184 36.13 4.51 -6.17
N GLU A 185 36.24 4.99 -4.91
CA GLU A 185 36.11 4.17 -3.73
C GLU A 185 34.72 3.53 -3.57
N TRP A 186 33.70 4.12 -4.14
CA TRP A 186 32.33 3.59 -4.13
C TRP A 186 31.99 2.81 -5.40
N SER A 187 32.32 3.34 -6.58
CA SER A 187 31.99 2.65 -7.85
C SER A 187 32.72 1.30 -8.02
N ASN A 188 33.84 1.11 -7.32
CA ASN A 188 34.51 -0.20 -7.26
C ASN A 188 33.91 -1.16 -6.21
N ARG A 189 33.04 -0.68 -5.31
CA ARG A 189 32.46 -1.47 -4.21
C ARG A 189 30.97 -1.76 -4.41
N ILE A 190 30.23 -0.83 -4.97
CA ILE A 190 28.77 -0.96 -5.13
C ILE A 190 28.35 -0.68 -6.57
N SER A 191 27.19 -1.21 -6.92
CA SER A 191 26.41 -0.75 -8.07
C SER A 191 24.98 -0.48 -7.65
N PHE A 192 24.33 0.49 -8.30
CA PHE A 192 22.93 0.79 -8.04
C PHE A 192 22.10 0.61 -9.32
N THR A 193 20.97 -0.06 -9.19
CA THR A 193 19.99 -0.25 -10.26
C THR A 193 18.64 0.27 -9.81
N TYR A 194 18.02 1.12 -10.61
CA TYR A 194 16.65 1.58 -10.39
C TYR A 194 15.69 0.90 -11.38
N ILE A 195 14.64 0.25 -10.88
CA ILE A 195 13.61 -0.42 -11.69
C ILE A 195 12.32 0.39 -11.60
N GLY A 196 11.93 1.10 -12.66
CA GLY A 196 10.71 1.90 -12.60
C GLY A 196 10.66 3.09 -13.52
N ASN A 197 9.67 3.96 -13.27
CA ASN A 197 9.50 5.19 -14.02
C ASN A 197 10.22 6.35 -13.32
N LEU A 198 10.90 7.18 -14.09
CA LEU A 198 11.59 8.36 -13.58
C LEU A 198 10.67 9.60 -13.58
N PRO A 199 10.86 10.54 -12.65
CA PRO A 199 10.23 11.85 -12.72
C PRO A 199 10.59 12.58 -14.02
N LYS A 200 9.70 13.47 -14.44
CA LYS A 200 9.96 14.31 -15.62
C LYS A 200 11.23 15.13 -15.41
N ASN A 201 12.11 15.13 -16.41
CA ASN A 201 13.38 15.88 -16.41
C ASN A 201 14.42 15.39 -15.36
N PHE A 202 14.26 14.17 -14.82
CA PHE A 202 15.24 13.54 -13.96
C PHE A 202 15.97 12.42 -14.72
N LEU A 203 17.29 12.41 -14.61
CA LEU A 203 18.16 11.37 -15.20
C LEU A 203 19.24 11.00 -14.19
N PHE A 204 19.52 9.72 -14.09
CA PHE A 204 20.71 9.21 -13.42
C PHE A 204 21.94 9.31 -14.36
N ARG A 205 23.14 9.43 -13.76
CA ARG A 205 24.42 9.47 -14.51
C ARG A 205 25.19 8.15 -14.41
N ASN A 206 25.12 7.50 -13.26
CA ASN A 206 25.92 6.32 -12.91
C ASN A 206 25.06 5.09 -12.58
N THR A 207 23.75 5.27 -12.43
CA THR A 207 22.79 4.23 -12.03
C THR A 207 22.19 3.57 -13.25
N GLU A 208 22.16 2.23 -13.27
CA GLU A 208 21.42 1.47 -14.26
C GLU A 208 19.91 1.68 -14.09
N VAL A 209 19.19 2.00 -15.16
CA VAL A 209 17.75 2.18 -15.16
C VAL A 209 17.06 1.10 -15.98
N LEU A 210 16.19 0.34 -15.34
CA LEU A 210 15.37 -0.67 -15.99
C LEU A 210 13.90 -0.23 -16.05
N LYS A 211 13.21 -0.67 -17.10
CA LYS A 211 11.75 -0.47 -17.20
C LYS A 211 11.02 -1.11 -16.02
N PRO A 212 9.83 -0.61 -15.66
CA PRO A 212 9.02 -1.20 -14.60
C PRO A 212 8.80 -2.70 -14.82
N LEU A 213 9.03 -3.49 -13.77
CA LEU A 213 8.77 -4.92 -13.70
C LEU A 213 7.68 -5.19 -12.67
N SER A 214 7.02 -6.34 -12.76
CA SER A 214 5.99 -6.77 -11.80
C SER A 214 5.96 -8.29 -11.66
N GLY A 215 5.31 -8.79 -10.60
CA GLY A 215 5.11 -10.23 -10.40
C GLY A 215 6.42 -11.01 -10.38
N SER A 216 6.43 -12.17 -11.05
CA SER A 216 7.57 -13.08 -11.07
C SER A 216 8.83 -12.49 -11.74
N ASP A 217 8.67 -11.62 -12.75
CA ASP A 217 9.82 -10.98 -13.40
C ASP A 217 10.53 -10.03 -12.42
N LEU A 218 9.77 -9.23 -11.65
CA LEU A 218 10.31 -8.40 -10.61
C LEU A 218 10.98 -9.25 -9.52
N ALA A 219 10.30 -10.27 -9.02
CA ALA A 219 10.83 -11.14 -7.98
C ALA A 219 12.14 -11.80 -8.39
N ASN A 220 12.23 -12.35 -9.61
CA ASN A 220 13.45 -12.95 -10.16
C ASN A 220 14.59 -11.92 -10.30
N LYS A 221 14.25 -10.71 -10.76
CA LYS A 221 15.25 -9.63 -10.86
C LYS A 221 15.74 -9.20 -9.48
N LEU A 222 14.85 -9.03 -8.48
CA LEU A 222 15.23 -8.69 -7.10
C LEU A 222 16.21 -9.70 -6.49
N LYS A 223 16.01 -10.98 -6.74
CA LYS A 223 16.88 -12.06 -6.21
C LYS A 223 18.33 -11.98 -6.69
N SER A 224 18.64 -11.27 -7.78
CA SER A 224 20.01 -11.08 -8.29
C SER A 224 20.76 -9.91 -7.64
N PHE A 225 20.12 -9.16 -6.73
CA PHE A 225 20.75 -8.07 -5.98
C PHE A 225 21.10 -8.50 -4.55
N HIS A 226 21.88 -7.69 -3.84
CA HIS A 226 22.34 -7.99 -2.49
C HIS A 226 21.62 -7.16 -1.43
N GLY A 227 21.32 -5.90 -1.70
CA GLY A 227 20.60 -4.99 -0.81
C GLY A 227 19.51 -4.22 -1.54
N TYR A 228 18.55 -3.75 -0.79
CA TYR A 228 17.49 -2.88 -1.26
C TYR A 228 17.60 -1.50 -0.61
N VAL A 229 17.39 -0.43 -1.34
CA VAL A 229 17.34 0.92 -0.76
C VAL A 229 15.98 1.56 -0.98
N THR A 230 15.46 2.23 0.04
CA THR A 230 14.27 3.07 -0.08
C THR A 230 14.45 4.40 0.63
N GLY A 231 14.32 5.48 -0.13
CA GLY A 231 14.25 6.85 0.37
C GLY A 231 12.82 7.42 0.40
N SER A 232 11.79 6.56 0.30
CA SER A 232 10.39 7.01 0.26
C SER A 232 9.99 7.78 1.50
N ILE A 233 9.42 8.98 1.30
CA ILE A 233 8.98 9.88 2.37
C ILE A 233 7.49 9.67 2.65
N ASN A 234 7.13 9.62 3.94
CA ASN A 234 5.74 9.48 4.42
C ASN A 234 4.99 8.28 3.79
N GLU A 235 5.71 7.19 3.53
CA GLU A 235 5.11 5.99 2.95
C GLU A 235 4.30 5.24 4.02
N PRO A 236 2.97 5.04 3.85
CA PRO A 236 2.14 4.37 4.86
C PRO A 236 2.51 2.92 5.11
N SER A 237 2.85 2.18 4.06
CA SER A 237 3.27 0.77 4.12
C SER A 237 4.36 0.44 3.12
N GLY A 238 4.13 0.69 1.83
CA GLY A 238 5.08 0.47 0.75
C GLY A 238 5.33 -1.01 0.42
N ASN A 239 4.71 -1.51 -0.65
CA ASN A 239 4.94 -2.91 -1.05
C ASN A 239 6.39 -3.18 -1.46
N HIS A 240 7.08 -2.19 -2.02
CA HIS A 240 8.40 -2.30 -2.60
C HIS A 240 9.46 -2.90 -1.64
N HIS A 241 9.54 -2.39 -0.41
CA HIS A 241 10.49 -2.93 0.56
C HIS A 241 10.01 -4.25 1.17
N ILE A 242 8.68 -4.49 1.25
CA ILE A 242 8.13 -5.77 1.69
C ILE A 242 8.49 -6.87 0.68
N GLU A 243 8.30 -6.60 -0.62
CA GLU A 243 8.65 -7.49 -1.73
C GLU A 243 10.15 -7.80 -1.75
N ALA A 244 10.98 -6.77 -1.52
CA ALA A 244 12.43 -6.93 -1.41
C ALA A 244 12.85 -7.83 -0.24
N MET A 245 12.33 -7.58 0.97
CA MET A 245 12.62 -8.41 2.15
C MET A 245 12.13 -9.84 1.98
N GLN A 246 10.97 -10.03 1.38
CA GLN A 246 10.43 -11.34 1.06
C GLN A 246 11.35 -12.10 0.08
N CYS A 247 12.03 -11.39 -0.83
CA CYS A 247 13.06 -11.94 -1.71
C CYS A 247 14.44 -12.08 -1.04
N GLY A 248 14.58 -11.84 0.27
CA GLY A 248 15.81 -11.99 1.03
C GLY A 248 16.79 -10.81 0.88
N LEU A 249 16.32 -9.61 0.53
CA LEU A 249 17.12 -8.40 0.43
C LEU A 249 17.04 -7.60 1.73
N PRO A 250 18.12 -7.42 2.48
CA PRO A 250 18.19 -6.43 3.56
C PRO A 250 17.86 -5.03 3.02
N VAL A 251 17.21 -4.20 3.85
CA VAL A 251 16.76 -2.89 3.44
C VAL A 251 17.54 -1.77 4.09
N PHE A 252 18.12 -0.92 3.28
CA PHE A 252 18.68 0.37 3.68
C PHE A 252 17.59 1.43 3.51
N TYR A 253 17.11 2.05 4.60
CA TYR A 253 15.87 2.81 4.57
C TYR A 253 15.91 4.12 5.34
N ILE A 254 15.22 5.13 4.82
CA ILE A 254 15.03 6.40 5.50
C ILE A 254 13.99 6.26 6.63
N LYS A 255 14.19 6.96 7.75
CA LYS A 255 13.26 6.99 8.87
C LYS A 255 12.05 7.86 8.54
N SER A 256 11.12 7.34 7.76
CA SER A 256 9.93 8.11 7.34
C SER A 256 8.71 7.23 7.18
N GLY A 257 7.54 7.74 7.58
CA GLY A 257 6.27 7.02 7.47
C GLY A 257 6.25 5.73 8.29
N GLY A 258 5.56 4.73 7.78
CA GLY A 258 5.48 3.39 8.35
C GLY A 258 6.67 2.48 8.02
N ILE A 259 7.61 2.88 7.15
CA ILE A 259 8.74 2.03 6.70
C ILE A 259 9.50 1.41 7.87
N PRO A 260 9.85 2.14 8.96
CA PRO A 260 10.57 1.56 10.09
C PRO A 260 9.86 0.39 10.76
N GLU A 261 8.53 0.37 10.76
CA GLU A 261 7.73 -0.72 11.36
C GLU A 261 7.84 -2.03 10.58
N TYR A 262 8.06 -1.94 9.27
CA TYR A 262 8.22 -3.08 8.37
C TYR A 262 9.66 -3.59 8.34
N CYS A 263 10.64 -2.67 8.35
CA CYS A 263 12.05 -3.01 8.16
C CYS A 263 12.73 -3.50 9.45
N LYS A 264 12.48 -2.83 10.59
CA LYS A 264 13.02 -3.23 11.92
C LYS A 264 14.49 -3.70 11.83
N GLU A 265 14.76 -4.88 12.39
CA GLU A 265 16.07 -5.54 12.40
C GLU A 265 16.52 -6.11 11.04
N ASN A 266 15.69 -6.03 10.01
CA ASN A 266 15.99 -6.59 8.67
C ASN A 266 16.79 -5.63 7.78
N GLY A 267 17.30 -4.56 8.35
CA GLY A 267 18.08 -3.56 7.62
C GLY A 267 18.63 -2.47 8.51
N LEU A 268 19.05 -1.38 7.90
CA LEU A 268 19.63 -0.23 8.58
C LEU A 268 18.92 1.06 8.19
N VAL A 269 18.60 1.87 9.19
CA VAL A 269 18.05 3.21 9.01
C VAL A 269 19.16 4.21 8.68
N PHE A 270 18.87 5.18 7.82
CA PHE A 270 19.74 6.33 7.51
C PHE A 270 18.94 7.63 7.44
N GLU A 271 19.66 8.72 7.45
CA GLU A 271 19.23 10.07 7.04
C GLU A 271 20.10 10.49 5.86
N ASN A 272 19.62 11.39 5.01
CA ASN A 272 20.37 11.77 3.80
C ASN A 272 21.76 12.37 4.13
N GLU A 273 21.88 13.04 5.28
CA GLU A 273 23.12 13.67 5.78
C GLU A 273 24.18 12.65 6.18
N ASN A 274 23.79 11.46 6.57
CA ASN A 274 24.70 10.38 7.00
C ASN A 274 24.71 9.15 6.08
N LEU A 275 24.09 9.26 4.89
CA LEU A 275 23.87 8.16 3.95
C LEU A 275 25.15 7.40 3.65
N GLU A 276 26.25 8.08 3.34
CA GLU A 276 27.53 7.45 2.96
C GLU A 276 28.10 6.59 4.10
N SER A 277 28.16 7.11 5.32
CA SER A 277 28.67 6.38 6.47
C SER A 277 27.77 5.22 6.88
N GLN A 278 26.44 5.41 6.81
CA GLN A 278 25.49 4.35 7.14
C GLN A 278 25.47 3.26 6.07
N LEU A 279 25.72 3.60 4.80
CA LEU A 279 25.82 2.63 3.72
C LEU A 279 27.03 1.70 3.94
N ASP A 280 28.16 2.23 4.39
CA ASP A 280 29.33 1.42 4.75
C ASP A 280 28.99 0.44 5.91
N ILE A 281 28.35 0.94 6.95
CA ILE A 281 27.89 0.11 8.09
C ILE A 281 26.89 -0.96 7.61
N PHE A 282 25.98 -0.61 6.72
CA PHE A 282 24.98 -1.54 6.16
C PHE A 282 25.64 -2.71 5.43
N ILE A 283 26.61 -2.41 4.54
CA ILE A 283 27.35 -3.43 3.79
C ILE A 283 28.15 -4.32 4.72
N ASN A 284 28.86 -3.74 5.69
CA ASN A 284 29.69 -4.50 6.64
C ASN A 284 28.85 -5.41 7.56
N ASN A 285 27.58 -5.09 7.80
CA ASN A 285 26.65 -5.90 8.58
C ASN A 285 25.69 -6.76 7.74
N TYR A 286 25.91 -6.89 6.44
CA TYR A 286 25.04 -7.61 5.49
C TYR A 286 24.59 -8.97 6.01
N GLN A 287 25.53 -9.81 6.47
CA GLN A 287 25.23 -11.18 6.92
C GLN A 287 24.29 -11.22 8.12
N LYS A 288 24.37 -10.24 9.03
CA LYS A 288 23.44 -10.09 10.16
C LYS A 288 22.01 -9.91 9.65
N TYR A 289 21.81 -8.98 8.71
CA TYR A 289 20.47 -8.69 8.18
C TYR A 289 19.89 -9.84 7.35
N VAL A 290 20.73 -10.51 6.55
CA VAL A 290 20.32 -11.73 5.81
C VAL A 290 19.87 -12.82 6.79
N ASN A 291 20.57 -13.02 7.90
CA ASN A 291 20.16 -14.01 8.90
C ASN A 291 18.80 -13.67 9.53
N ASN A 292 18.52 -12.40 9.79
CA ASN A 292 17.22 -11.97 10.29
C ASN A 292 16.10 -12.27 9.28
N LEU A 293 16.36 -12.05 7.98
CA LEU A 293 15.39 -12.28 6.90
C LEU A 293 15.02 -13.75 6.69
N LYS A 294 15.79 -14.72 7.20
CA LYS A 294 15.41 -16.15 7.15
C LYS A 294 14.07 -16.42 7.83
N ASN A 295 13.71 -15.63 8.83
CA ASN A 295 12.48 -15.73 9.59
C ASN A 295 11.47 -14.62 9.25
N TYR A 296 11.62 -13.96 8.08
CA TYR A 296 10.72 -12.89 7.69
C TYR A 296 9.33 -13.43 7.37
N THR A 297 8.32 -12.99 8.13
CA THR A 297 6.95 -13.51 8.07
C THR A 297 5.93 -12.52 7.54
N ASN A 298 6.36 -11.33 7.11
CA ASN A 298 5.44 -10.26 6.71
C ASN A 298 4.92 -10.47 5.27
N ASN A 299 4.18 -11.55 5.06
CA ASN A 299 3.61 -11.95 3.79
C ASN A 299 2.08 -11.77 3.73
N SER A 300 1.49 -12.00 2.55
CA SER A 300 0.06 -11.85 2.31
C SER A 300 -0.80 -12.84 3.09
N ASP A 301 -0.29 -14.05 3.38
CA ASP A 301 -1.05 -15.07 4.12
C ASP A 301 -1.21 -14.66 5.58
N ARG A 302 -0.12 -14.17 6.22
CA ARG A 302 -0.18 -13.59 7.57
C ARG A 302 -1.16 -12.41 7.62
N MET A 303 -1.02 -11.46 6.70
CA MET A 303 -1.90 -10.30 6.62
C MET A 303 -3.36 -10.73 6.47
N SER A 304 -3.65 -11.64 5.55
CA SER A 304 -5.02 -12.09 5.28
C SER A 304 -5.59 -12.91 6.45
N LYS A 305 -4.76 -13.68 7.15
CA LYS A 305 -5.16 -14.37 8.38
C LYS A 305 -5.55 -13.37 9.48
N GLU A 306 -4.78 -12.31 9.68
CA GLU A 306 -5.09 -11.26 10.66
C GLU A 306 -6.41 -10.53 10.33
N PHE A 307 -6.72 -10.33 9.03
CA PHE A 307 -8.02 -9.82 8.59
C PHE A 307 -9.14 -10.82 8.87
N LEU A 308 -8.96 -12.10 8.58
CA LEU A 308 -9.95 -13.14 8.88
C LEU A 308 -10.23 -13.24 10.39
N ASP A 309 -9.18 -13.28 11.21
CA ASP A 309 -9.31 -13.31 12.67
C ASP A 309 -10.06 -12.06 13.19
N LEU A 310 -9.78 -10.89 12.63
CA LEU A 310 -10.51 -9.66 12.94
C LEU A 310 -11.98 -9.76 12.53
N PHE A 311 -12.29 -10.22 11.32
CA PHE A 311 -13.66 -10.33 10.83
C PHE A 311 -14.48 -11.27 11.71
N MET A 312 -13.92 -12.41 12.09
CA MET A 312 -14.57 -13.36 13.00
C MET A 312 -14.83 -12.71 14.37
N TYR A 313 -13.83 -12.06 14.96
CA TYR A 313 -14.00 -11.33 16.22
C TYR A 313 -15.13 -10.29 16.14
N LEU A 314 -15.19 -9.51 15.05
CA LEU A 314 -16.21 -8.50 14.88
C LEU A 314 -17.62 -9.10 14.72
N ILE A 315 -17.74 -10.23 14.02
CA ILE A 315 -19.01 -10.95 13.86
C ILE A 315 -19.48 -11.50 15.20
N ASP A 316 -18.60 -12.11 15.99
CA ASP A 316 -18.93 -12.63 17.31
C ASP A 316 -19.40 -11.54 18.28
N ASN A 317 -18.89 -10.32 18.11
CA ASN A 317 -19.21 -9.14 18.93
C ASN A 317 -20.21 -8.17 18.27
N LYS A 318 -20.85 -8.56 17.16
CA LYS A 318 -21.62 -7.64 16.29
C LYS A 318 -22.72 -6.84 17.02
N GLN A 319 -23.42 -7.43 17.98
CA GLN A 319 -24.49 -6.72 18.69
C GLN A 319 -23.95 -5.52 19.47
N ASN A 320 -22.84 -5.70 20.17
CA ASN A 320 -22.17 -4.61 20.88
C ASN A 320 -21.64 -3.55 19.90
N ILE A 321 -21.09 -3.97 18.76
CA ILE A 321 -20.57 -3.06 17.74
C ILE A 321 -21.68 -2.21 17.14
N ILE A 322 -22.78 -2.83 16.74
CA ILE A 322 -23.93 -2.16 16.10
C ILE A 322 -24.64 -1.22 17.07
N SER A 323 -24.74 -1.57 18.37
CA SER A 323 -25.37 -0.71 19.38
C SER A 323 -24.67 0.63 19.57
N ARG A 324 -23.40 0.78 19.16
CA ARG A 324 -22.61 2.01 19.22
C ARG A 324 -22.87 2.97 18.07
N ARG A 325 -23.55 2.51 17.02
CA ARG A 325 -23.82 3.36 15.83
C ARG A 325 -24.66 4.57 16.24
N SER A 326 -24.22 5.74 15.80
CA SER A 326 -25.00 6.97 15.98
C SER A 326 -26.33 6.88 15.23
N THR A 327 -27.40 7.39 15.85
CA THR A 327 -28.72 7.43 15.21
C THR A 327 -28.74 8.49 14.12
N ILE A 328 -28.53 8.07 12.88
CA ILE A 328 -28.62 8.94 11.71
C ILE A 328 -30.04 8.82 11.14
N ASN A 329 -30.69 9.96 10.91
CA ASN A 329 -32.03 10.00 10.31
C ASN A 329 -32.03 9.34 8.94
N SER A 330 -32.98 8.43 8.70
CA SER A 330 -33.12 7.65 7.43
C SER A 330 -33.26 8.55 6.21
N ILE A 331 -34.00 9.66 6.32
CA ILE A 331 -34.16 10.64 5.21
C ILE A 331 -32.80 11.25 4.88
N LYS A 332 -32.00 11.61 5.88
CA LYS A 332 -30.64 12.15 5.67
C LYS A 332 -29.73 11.14 4.97
N VAL A 333 -29.75 9.87 5.39
CA VAL A 333 -28.95 8.79 4.74
C VAL A 333 -29.36 8.63 3.28
N TYR A 334 -30.66 8.55 3.00
CA TYR A 334 -31.17 8.44 1.64
C TYR A 334 -30.72 9.61 0.74
N TYR A 335 -30.87 10.84 1.28
CA TYR A 335 -30.46 12.05 0.55
C TYR A 335 -28.95 12.11 0.26
N LEU A 336 -28.11 11.80 1.26
CA LEU A 336 -26.64 11.77 1.11
C LEU A 336 -26.22 10.77 0.04
N ASN A 337 -26.77 9.55 0.07
CA ASN A 337 -26.45 8.52 -0.91
C ASN A 337 -26.89 8.93 -2.34
N ARG A 338 -28.11 9.49 -2.49
CA ARG A 338 -28.58 9.99 -3.79
C ARG A 338 -27.72 11.12 -4.34
N LYS A 339 -27.35 12.08 -3.50
CA LYS A 339 -26.46 13.19 -3.87
C LYS A 339 -25.08 12.69 -4.31
N SER A 340 -24.52 11.71 -3.60
CA SER A 340 -23.25 11.07 -3.97
C SER A 340 -23.35 10.39 -5.34
N LYS A 341 -24.40 9.59 -5.60
CA LYS A 341 -24.61 8.91 -6.89
C LYS A 341 -24.77 9.90 -8.05
N MET A 342 -25.49 10.99 -7.85
CA MET A 342 -25.63 12.04 -8.86
C MET A 342 -24.31 12.74 -9.15
N GLY A 343 -23.51 13.04 -8.11
CA GLY A 343 -22.17 13.61 -8.27
C GLY A 343 -21.24 12.68 -9.06
N GLN A 344 -21.30 11.36 -8.81
CA GLN A 344 -20.55 10.36 -9.58
C GLN A 344 -20.95 10.33 -11.05
N CYS A 345 -22.24 10.39 -11.33
CA CYS A 345 -22.74 10.42 -12.71
C CYS A 345 -22.21 11.64 -13.47
N ILE A 346 -22.26 12.83 -12.86
CA ILE A 346 -21.72 14.06 -13.43
C ILE A 346 -20.21 13.95 -13.66
N TYR A 347 -19.46 13.44 -12.68
CA TYR A 347 -18.02 13.26 -12.81
C TYR A 347 -17.66 12.33 -13.97
N ASN A 348 -18.36 11.21 -14.12
CA ASN A 348 -18.14 10.26 -15.20
C ASN A 348 -18.41 10.89 -16.58
N LEU A 349 -19.47 11.67 -16.71
CA LEU A 349 -19.78 12.42 -17.95
C LEU A 349 -18.65 13.40 -18.29
N VAL A 350 -18.20 14.20 -17.33
CA VAL A 350 -17.10 15.15 -17.52
C VAL A 350 -15.80 14.45 -17.91
N SER A 351 -15.50 13.31 -17.29
CA SER A 351 -14.31 12.49 -17.61
C SER A 351 -14.38 11.97 -19.06
N ILE A 352 -15.53 11.45 -19.50
CA ILE A 352 -15.74 10.99 -20.88
C ILE A 352 -15.51 12.15 -21.87
N PHE A 353 -16.05 13.34 -21.59
CA PHE A 353 -15.84 14.52 -22.43
C PHE A 353 -14.35 14.94 -22.49
N LYS A 354 -13.64 14.95 -21.35
CA LYS A 354 -12.20 15.26 -21.32
C LYS A 354 -11.38 14.27 -22.13
N ASN A 355 -11.67 12.97 -22.02
CA ASN A 355 -10.98 11.93 -22.76
C ASN A 355 -11.24 12.03 -24.28
N LYS A 356 -12.45 12.34 -24.70
CA LYS A 356 -12.79 12.59 -26.12
C LYS A 356 -12.05 13.81 -26.66
N LEU A 357 -11.98 14.90 -25.89
CA LEU A 357 -11.24 16.12 -26.27
C LEU A 357 -9.73 15.87 -26.40
N SER A 358 -9.14 15.09 -25.50
CA SER A 358 -7.72 14.74 -25.56
C SER A 358 -7.39 13.82 -26.74
N SER A 359 -8.27 12.88 -27.07
CA SER A 359 -8.13 12.01 -28.24
C SER A 359 -8.31 12.79 -29.56
N PHE A 360 -9.17 13.80 -29.58
CA PHE A 360 -9.35 14.70 -30.75
C PHE A 360 -8.12 15.58 -30.97
N LYS A 361 -7.53 16.13 -29.89
CA LYS A 361 -6.27 16.89 -29.97
C LYS A 361 -5.11 16.06 -30.47
N LYS A 362 -5.01 14.77 -30.07
CA LYS A 362 -3.97 13.85 -30.58
C LYS A 362 -4.13 13.42 -32.04
N ARG A 363 -5.32 13.63 -32.65
CA ARG A 363 -5.58 13.35 -34.08
C ARG A 363 -5.31 14.55 -34.98
N ILE A 364 -5.16 15.73 -34.40
CA ILE A 364 -4.92 16.99 -35.14
C ILE A 364 -3.45 17.42 -35.02
N SER A 365 -2.70 16.90 -34.06
CA SER A 365 -1.23 17.00 -33.94
C SER A 365 -0.54 15.83 -34.61
#